data_a2fcd7caa53962133bf4653c4fc64e2d
#
_entry.id   a2fcd7caa53962133bf4653c4fc64e2d
#
_cell.length_a   1.000
_cell.length_b   1.000
_cell.length_c   1.000
_cell.angle_alpha   90.00
_cell.angle_beta   90.00
_cell.angle_gamma   90.00
#
_symmetry.space_group_name_H-M   'P 1'
#
loop_
_entity.id
_entity.type
_entity.pdbx_description
1 polymer ?
#
loop_
_entity_poly.entity_id
_entity_poly.type
_entity_poly.pdbx_seq_one_letter_code
_entity_poly.pdbx_strand_id
1 'polypeptide(L)'
;MTDQELQTTCCIVGGGPAGVMLGYLLARAGVDVTVLEKHQDFNRDFRGDTVHPSTLEVMHELGLLEDFLKVPHQKLSHVSGVFGDFAFRAADFSHLPTHCKFVALMPQWDFLNFLSDKGKQFSNFRLLMQHECVDLIHDQDRIYGVEAHTPGGPVQIRADLVVGCDGRHSTTRKAAQLEVIEYGVPIDVLWFRLSRQADDPEQLLGNINYGRALILINRGDYFQAGLIIRKGSFAEMQSHGLDRFREIIRRIAPYLGERVEELKDWEQIKLLTVQVNRLQQWHRPGLLCIGDAAHAMSPAGGVGINLAIQDAVATAKLLAEPLREGRITEWWPAQVQQRREFPTRVTQGIQVLAHKGFQKIFENPGPARAPWQLKVAVSLPGVQHLMARVVGIGVRPEHIKGPPKQPGFRIKNIAVGVGLAMGMAALAVGLLRRQRRRAAA
;
A
#
# COMPACT_ATOMS: atom_id res chain seq x y z
N MET A 1 -24.55 -27.36 20.57
CA MET A 1 -23.29 -26.61 20.70
C MET A 1 -23.69 -25.19 21.01
N THR A 2 -23.40 -24.67 22.18
CA THR A 2 -23.68 -23.28 22.53
C THR A 2 -22.78 -22.41 21.64
N ASP A 3 -23.40 -21.62 20.74
CA ASP A 3 -22.69 -20.62 19.98
C ASP A 3 -21.95 -19.69 20.97
N GLN A 4 -20.61 -19.65 20.87
CA GLN A 4 -19.84 -18.74 21.70
C GLN A 4 -20.13 -17.32 21.23
N GLU A 5 -20.71 -16.51 22.10
CA GLU A 5 -20.99 -15.09 21.83
C GLU A 5 -19.96 -14.22 22.54
N LEU A 6 -19.28 -13.37 21.79
CA LEU A 6 -18.36 -12.36 22.28
C LEU A 6 -18.98 -10.97 22.09
N GLN A 7 -18.70 -10.07 23.02
CA GLN A 7 -19.15 -8.67 22.92
C GLN A 7 -17.94 -7.72 22.99
N THR A 8 -18.00 -6.66 22.22
CA THR A 8 -16.97 -5.60 22.15
C THR A 8 -17.62 -4.28 21.70
N THR A 9 -17.02 -3.14 22.01
CA THR A 9 -17.49 -1.85 21.47
C THR A 9 -17.18 -1.71 19.97
N CYS A 10 -15.97 -2.15 19.55
CA CYS A 10 -15.58 -2.10 18.15
C CYS A 10 -14.98 -3.43 17.70
N CYS A 11 -15.58 -4.07 16.70
CA CYS A 11 -15.04 -5.26 16.04
C CYS A 11 -14.32 -4.86 14.74
N ILE A 12 -13.03 -5.15 14.66
CA ILE A 12 -12.19 -4.88 13.48
C ILE A 12 -11.93 -6.18 12.77
N VAL A 13 -12.38 -6.28 11.52
CA VAL A 13 -12.20 -7.47 10.68
C VAL A 13 -10.96 -7.30 9.81
N GLY A 14 -9.93 -8.10 10.07
CA GLY A 14 -8.64 -8.10 9.37
C GLY A 14 -7.51 -7.50 10.19
N GLY A 15 -6.52 -8.34 10.54
CA GLY A 15 -5.28 -8.00 11.27
C GLY A 15 -4.19 -7.39 10.39
N GLY A 16 -4.53 -6.77 9.26
CA GLY A 16 -3.59 -6.03 8.42
C GLY A 16 -3.21 -4.67 9.01
N PRO A 17 -2.39 -3.87 8.27
CA PRO A 17 -1.88 -2.59 8.77
C PRO A 17 -2.96 -1.61 9.25
N ALA A 18 -4.10 -1.50 8.54
CA ALA A 18 -5.21 -0.67 8.98
C ALA A 18 -5.82 -1.18 10.29
N GLY A 19 -6.08 -2.50 10.36
CA GLY A 19 -6.79 -3.09 11.50
C GLY A 19 -5.97 -3.09 12.79
N VAL A 20 -4.70 -3.51 12.72
CA VAL A 20 -3.84 -3.51 13.92
C VAL A 20 -3.56 -2.09 14.41
N MET A 21 -3.30 -1.13 13.49
CA MET A 21 -3.10 0.26 13.87
C MET A 21 -4.38 0.86 14.48
N LEU A 22 -5.54 0.63 13.86
CA LEU A 22 -6.82 1.12 14.41
C LEU A 22 -7.09 0.50 15.78
N GLY A 23 -6.91 -0.82 15.92
CA GLY A 23 -7.08 -1.52 17.19
C GLY A 23 -6.21 -0.94 18.30
N TYR A 24 -4.91 -0.73 18.00
CA TYR A 24 -3.98 -0.08 18.92
C TYR A 24 -4.45 1.33 19.33
N LEU A 25 -4.85 2.15 18.36
CA LEU A 25 -5.25 3.54 18.62
C LEU A 25 -6.55 3.63 19.43
N LEU A 26 -7.55 2.77 19.13
CA LEU A 26 -8.81 2.72 19.87
C LEU A 26 -8.61 2.21 21.29
N ALA A 27 -7.84 1.14 21.47
CA ALA A 27 -7.52 0.61 22.80
C ALA A 27 -6.79 1.65 23.65
N ARG A 28 -5.79 2.35 23.08
CA ARG A 28 -5.10 3.46 23.74
C ARG A 28 -6.03 4.59 24.14
N ALA A 29 -7.12 4.80 23.40
CA ALA A 29 -8.15 5.79 23.71
C ALA A 29 -9.22 5.29 24.71
N GLY A 30 -9.11 4.06 25.22
CA GLY A 30 -10.01 3.47 26.20
C GLY A 30 -11.25 2.81 25.62
N VAL A 31 -11.30 2.53 24.32
CA VAL A 31 -12.36 1.78 23.64
C VAL A 31 -12.09 0.28 23.76
N ASP A 32 -13.10 -0.53 24.12
CA ASP A 32 -13.00 -2.00 24.06
C ASP A 32 -13.01 -2.45 22.61
N VAL A 33 -11.92 -3.10 22.16
CA VAL A 33 -11.71 -3.43 20.76
C VAL A 33 -11.27 -4.87 20.57
N THR A 34 -11.88 -5.54 19.59
CA THR A 34 -11.52 -6.89 19.17
C THR A 34 -11.12 -6.86 17.70
N VAL A 35 -9.89 -7.29 17.40
CA VAL A 35 -9.34 -7.42 16.03
C VAL A 35 -9.34 -8.90 15.65
N LEU A 36 -9.94 -9.23 14.50
CA LEU A 36 -9.98 -10.58 13.95
C LEU A 36 -8.94 -10.72 12.84
N GLU A 37 -8.12 -11.77 12.92
CA GLU A 37 -7.23 -12.18 11.83
C GLU A 37 -7.49 -13.65 11.50
N LYS A 38 -7.77 -13.94 10.23
CA LYS A 38 -8.12 -15.29 9.77
C LYS A 38 -6.96 -16.29 9.80
N HIS A 39 -5.76 -15.81 9.81
CA HIS A 39 -4.57 -16.67 9.82
C HIS A 39 -4.03 -16.88 11.23
N GLN A 40 -3.16 -17.88 11.39
CA GLN A 40 -2.52 -18.20 12.68
C GLN A 40 -1.42 -17.20 13.07
N ASP A 41 -0.84 -16.50 12.10
CA ASP A 41 0.24 -15.54 12.27
C ASP A 41 0.16 -14.44 11.18
N PHE A 42 1.10 -13.50 11.20
CA PHE A 42 1.21 -12.44 10.21
C PHE A 42 2.14 -12.77 9.04
N ASN A 43 2.77 -13.95 9.02
CA ASN A 43 3.72 -14.33 7.98
C ASN A 43 3.01 -14.43 6.62
N ARG A 44 3.36 -13.57 5.69
CA ARG A 44 2.83 -13.52 4.33
C ARG A 44 3.95 -13.17 3.38
N ASP A 45 4.14 -13.99 2.36
CA ASP A 45 5.11 -13.71 1.32
C ASP A 45 4.73 -12.47 0.51
N PHE A 46 5.73 -11.67 0.16
CA PHE A 46 5.67 -10.60 -0.83
C PHE A 46 4.55 -9.56 -0.63
N ARG A 47 4.26 -9.17 0.61
CA ARG A 47 3.30 -8.10 0.89
C ARG A 47 3.97 -6.92 1.59
N GLY A 48 3.65 -5.73 1.08
CA GLY A 48 3.74 -4.46 1.76
C GLY A 48 4.98 -4.21 2.61
N ASP A 49 6.12 -3.95 1.99
CA ASP A 49 7.41 -3.94 2.66
C ASP A 49 7.99 -2.53 2.89
N THR A 50 7.16 -1.51 2.75
CA THR A 50 7.60 -0.12 2.80
C THR A 50 6.85 0.67 3.86
N VAL A 51 7.55 1.09 4.90
CA VAL A 51 7.04 2.01 5.93
C VAL A 51 7.59 3.40 5.62
N HIS A 52 6.71 4.28 5.16
CA HIS A 52 7.08 5.60 4.68
C HIS A 52 7.25 6.63 5.80
N PRO A 53 7.90 7.78 5.53
CA PRO A 53 8.08 8.86 6.50
C PRO A 53 6.79 9.29 7.21
N SER A 54 5.64 9.29 6.52
CA SER A 54 4.35 9.61 7.15
C SER A 54 3.92 8.63 8.24
N THR A 55 4.19 7.33 8.06
CA THR A 55 3.92 6.31 9.08
C THR A 55 4.95 6.37 10.19
N LEU A 56 6.23 6.60 9.88
CA LEU A 56 7.27 6.81 10.89
C LEU A 56 7.00 8.05 11.74
N GLU A 57 6.39 9.10 11.16
CA GLU A 57 5.95 10.27 11.91
C GLU A 57 4.82 9.93 12.88
N VAL A 58 3.84 9.12 12.47
CA VAL A 58 2.80 8.58 13.37
C VAL A 58 3.43 7.79 14.52
N MET A 59 4.45 6.95 14.24
CA MET A 59 5.19 6.22 15.29
C MET A 59 5.89 7.17 16.25
N HIS A 60 6.48 8.25 15.74
CA HIS A 60 7.09 9.27 16.58
C HIS A 60 6.07 9.95 17.50
N GLU A 61 4.94 10.39 16.95
CA GLU A 61 3.87 11.05 17.70
C GLU A 61 3.25 10.15 18.78
N LEU A 62 3.29 8.83 18.56
CA LEU A 62 2.87 7.82 19.52
C LEU A 62 3.92 7.52 20.61
N GLY A 63 5.15 8.00 20.44
CA GLY A 63 6.28 7.67 21.32
C GLY A 63 6.85 6.28 21.09
N LEU A 64 6.59 5.66 19.93
CA LEU A 64 6.99 4.30 19.57
C LEU A 64 8.19 4.25 18.63
N LEU A 65 8.64 5.39 18.07
CA LEU A 65 9.61 5.41 16.98
C LEU A 65 10.95 4.79 17.37
N GLU A 66 11.48 5.11 18.56
CA GLU A 66 12.79 4.59 19.00
C GLU A 66 12.79 3.08 19.12
N ASP A 67 11.74 2.49 19.72
CA ASP A 67 11.59 1.04 19.80
C ASP A 67 11.37 0.41 18.43
N PHE A 68 10.56 1.05 17.59
CA PHE A 68 10.28 0.57 16.25
C PHE A 68 11.53 0.51 15.37
N LEU A 69 12.43 1.49 15.46
CA LEU A 69 13.68 1.51 14.71
C LEU A 69 14.72 0.48 15.17
N LYS A 70 14.49 -0.24 16.30
CA LYS A 70 15.29 -1.41 16.70
C LYS A 70 14.90 -2.67 15.92
N VAL A 71 13.70 -2.72 15.35
CA VAL A 71 13.28 -3.81 14.46
C VAL A 71 14.15 -3.78 13.20
N PRO A 72 14.67 -4.92 12.74
CA PRO A 72 15.53 -4.97 11.56
C PRO A 72 14.88 -4.35 10.32
N HIS A 73 15.55 -3.39 9.69
CA HIS A 73 15.07 -2.71 8.50
C HIS A 73 16.21 -2.13 7.67
N GLN A 74 15.98 -1.94 6.37
CA GLN A 74 16.87 -1.19 5.48
C GLN A 74 16.34 0.24 5.30
N LYS A 75 17.26 1.23 5.24
CA LYS A 75 16.90 2.65 5.06
C LYS A 75 17.07 3.03 3.61
N LEU A 76 15.99 3.45 2.96
CA LEU A 76 16.00 3.98 1.60
C LEU A 76 15.86 5.51 1.66
N SER A 77 16.96 6.23 1.55
CA SER A 77 17.00 7.71 1.61
C SER A 77 16.63 8.37 0.28
N HIS A 78 16.78 7.65 -0.83
CA HIS A 78 16.36 8.08 -2.17
C HIS A 78 15.96 6.88 -3.03
N VAL A 79 15.11 7.12 -4.01
CA VAL A 79 14.72 6.12 -5.02
C VAL A 79 15.43 6.43 -6.31
N SER A 80 16.19 5.47 -6.83
CA SER A 80 16.86 5.57 -8.12
C SER A 80 16.36 4.51 -9.10
N GLY A 81 16.53 4.78 -10.38
CA GLY A 81 16.18 3.85 -11.45
C GLY A 81 17.08 4.01 -12.66
N VAL A 82 17.02 3.01 -13.54
CA VAL A 82 17.70 3.02 -14.84
C VAL A 82 16.65 2.82 -15.93
N PHE A 83 16.63 3.72 -16.91
CA PHE A 83 15.80 3.62 -18.10
C PHE A 83 16.72 3.47 -19.32
N GLY A 84 16.87 2.22 -19.80
CA GLY A 84 17.89 1.91 -20.81
C GLY A 84 19.29 2.13 -20.27
N ASP A 85 19.97 3.13 -20.80
CA ASP A 85 21.31 3.58 -20.41
C ASP A 85 21.31 4.80 -19.45
N PHE A 86 20.14 5.35 -19.17
CA PHE A 86 19.98 6.57 -18.38
C PHE A 86 19.63 6.27 -16.92
N ALA A 87 20.60 6.47 -16.02
CA ALA A 87 20.36 6.41 -14.57
C ALA A 87 19.77 7.74 -14.06
N PHE A 88 18.79 7.67 -13.16
CA PHE A 88 18.16 8.84 -12.59
C PHE A 88 17.72 8.61 -11.15
N ARG A 89 17.62 9.72 -10.39
CA ARG A 89 17.02 9.73 -9.07
C ARG A 89 15.55 10.18 -9.19
N ALA A 90 14.61 9.31 -8.81
CA ALA A 90 13.18 9.58 -8.90
C ALA A 90 12.65 10.37 -7.70
N ALA A 91 13.15 10.08 -6.49
CA ALA A 91 12.75 10.75 -5.25
C ALA A 91 13.92 10.85 -4.29
N ASP A 92 13.98 11.95 -3.53
CA ASP A 92 14.98 12.21 -2.48
C ASP A 92 14.27 12.67 -1.21
N PHE A 93 14.30 11.82 -0.17
CA PHE A 93 13.59 12.04 1.10
C PHE A 93 14.36 12.93 2.09
N SER A 94 15.63 13.29 1.81
CA SER A 94 16.51 14.02 2.73
C SER A 94 15.98 15.39 3.18
N HIS A 95 15.10 16.01 2.37
CA HIS A 95 14.51 17.32 2.63
C HIS A 95 13.09 17.29 3.21
N LEU A 96 12.58 16.11 3.57
CA LEU A 96 11.26 16.01 4.16
C LEU A 96 11.23 16.63 5.56
N PRO A 97 10.16 17.34 5.92
CA PRO A 97 9.96 17.91 7.26
C PRO A 97 9.41 16.85 8.23
N THR A 98 10.07 15.69 8.31
CA THR A 98 9.71 14.55 9.15
C THR A 98 10.92 14.11 9.98
N HIS A 99 10.69 13.43 11.10
CA HIS A 99 11.76 12.91 11.96
C HIS A 99 12.63 11.90 11.21
N CYS A 100 12.00 11.01 10.44
CA CYS A 100 12.69 10.07 9.56
C CYS A 100 12.63 10.54 8.12
N LYS A 101 13.81 10.73 7.50
CA LYS A 101 13.97 11.20 6.11
C LYS A 101 14.31 10.04 5.17
N PHE A 102 13.68 8.88 5.39
CA PHE A 102 13.88 7.67 4.63
C PHE A 102 12.62 6.80 4.66
N VAL A 103 12.49 5.91 3.70
CA VAL A 103 11.54 4.81 3.75
C VAL A 103 12.21 3.63 4.45
N ALA A 104 11.58 3.06 5.47
CA ALA A 104 12.05 1.83 6.08
C ALA A 104 11.53 0.64 5.28
N LEU A 105 12.46 -0.17 4.77
CA LEU A 105 12.16 -1.41 4.07
C LEU A 105 12.25 -2.55 5.09
N MET A 106 11.10 -3.15 5.43
CA MET A 106 10.99 -4.24 6.40
C MET A 106 9.85 -5.18 6.01
N PRO A 107 9.89 -6.46 6.40
CA PRO A 107 8.75 -7.33 6.23
C PRO A 107 7.51 -6.80 6.96
N GLN A 108 6.35 -6.90 6.31
CA GLN A 108 5.10 -6.38 6.90
C GLN A 108 4.77 -7.06 8.23
N TRP A 109 5.10 -8.36 8.39
CA TRP A 109 4.84 -9.08 9.65
C TRP A 109 5.62 -8.50 10.84
N ASP A 110 6.83 -7.96 10.64
CA ASP A 110 7.58 -7.32 11.72
C ASP A 110 6.88 -6.04 12.20
N PHE A 111 6.36 -5.24 11.27
CA PHE A 111 5.53 -4.07 11.59
C PHE A 111 4.27 -4.47 12.36
N LEU A 112 3.57 -5.52 11.92
CA LEU A 112 2.32 -5.98 12.54
C LEU A 112 2.57 -6.60 13.92
N ASN A 113 3.61 -7.44 14.06
CA ASN A 113 4.00 -8.00 15.35
C ASN A 113 4.34 -6.89 16.35
N PHE A 114 5.17 -5.91 15.94
CA PHE A 114 5.52 -4.79 16.80
C PHE A 114 4.28 -4.04 17.30
N LEU A 115 3.37 -3.67 16.42
CA LEU A 115 2.15 -2.94 16.83
C LEU A 115 1.20 -3.78 17.67
N SER A 116 1.01 -5.05 17.33
CA SER A 116 0.13 -5.94 18.08
C SER A 116 0.66 -6.18 19.49
N ASP A 117 1.97 -6.32 19.67
CA ASP A 117 2.59 -6.47 20.99
C ASP A 117 2.47 -5.19 21.82
N LYS A 118 2.56 -4.02 21.21
CA LYS A 118 2.25 -2.76 21.89
C LYS A 118 0.74 -2.65 22.23
N GLY A 119 -0.15 -3.17 21.38
CA GLY A 119 -1.59 -3.22 21.62
C GLY A 119 -1.96 -4.13 22.79
N LYS A 120 -1.35 -5.30 22.90
CA LYS A 120 -1.57 -6.27 24.00
C LYS A 120 -1.27 -5.72 25.39
N GLN A 121 -0.56 -4.59 25.50
CA GLN A 121 -0.33 -3.91 26.76
C GLN A 121 -1.60 -3.25 27.34
N PHE A 122 -2.64 -3.06 26.50
CA PHE A 122 -3.93 -2.54 26.93
C PHE A 122 -4.91 -3.69 27.20
N SER A 123 -5.52 -3.72 28.38
CA SER A 123 -6.48 -4.76 28.78
C SER A 123 -7.77 -4.80 27.94
N ASN A 124 -8.08 -3.70 27.26
CA ASN A 124 -9.20 -3.52 26.35
C ASN A 124 -8.85 -3.78 24.88
N PHE A 125 -7.68 -4.39 24.59
CA PHE A 125 -7.28 -4.81 23.25
C PHE A 125 -7.28 -6.33 23.16
N ARG A 126 -8.09 -6.87 22.26
CA ARG A 126 -8.10 -8.31 21.93
C ARG A 126 -7.73 -8.49 20.46
N LEU A 127 -6.70 -9.28 20.20
CA LEU A 127 -6.33 -9.76 18.85
C LEU A 127 -6.58 -11.26 18.79
N LEU A 128 -7.54 -11.66 17.99
CA LEU A 128 -7.96 -13.05 17.83
C LEU A 128 -7.46 -13.56 16.48
N MET A 129 -6.41 -14.39 16.54
CA MET A 129 -5.88 -15.09 15.37
C MET A 129 -6.77 -16.29 15.03
N GLN A 130 -6.75 -16.77 13.77
CA GLN A 130 -7.58 -17.87 13.27
C GLN A 130 -9.09 -17.63 13.45
N HIS A 131 -9.52 -16.36 13.36
CA HIS A 131 -10.91 -15.94 13.37
C HIS A 131 -11.25 -15.36 11.99
N GLU A 132 -11.78 -16.17 11.10
CA GLU A 132 -12.18 -15.75 9.75
C GLU A 132 -13.62 -15.26 9.74
N CYS A 133 -13.81 -13.96 9.53
CA CYS A 133 -15.14 -13.38 9.32
C CYS A 133 -15.74 -13.95 8.03
N VAL A 134 -16.90 -14.58 8.14
CA VAL A 134 -17.62 -15.19 7.04
C VAL A 134 -18.88 -14.42 6.64
N ASP A 135 -19.53 -13.74 7.60
CA ASP A 135 -20.71 -12.93 7.33
C ASP A 135 -20.88 -11.80 8.37
N LEU A 136 -21.83 -10.92 8.12
CA LEU A 136 -22.23 -9.82 9.01
C LEU A 136 -23.53 -10.18 9.72
N ILE A 137 -23.61 -9.86 11.02
CA ILE A 137 -24.84 -9.96 11.80
C ILE A 137 -25.56 -8.61 11.66
N HIS A 138 -26.79 -8.62 11.14
CA HIS A 138 -27.57 -7.42 10.94
C HIS A 138 -29.05 -7.64 11.31
N ASP A 139 -29.70 -6.57 11.69
CA ASP A 139 -31.15 -6.49 11.84
C ASP A 139 -31.63 -5.33 10.98
N GLN A 140 -32.58 -5.63 10.06
CA GLN A 140 -33.02 -4.68 9.03
C GLN A 140 -31.79 -4.09 8.29
N ASP A 141 -31.52 -2.80 8.47
CA ASP A 141 -30.46 -2.08 7.78
C ASP A 141 -29.19 -1.88 8.62
N ARG A 142 -29.21 -2.21 9.93
CA ARG A 142 -28.08 -1.98 10.84
C ARG A 142 -27.25 -3.26 11.05
N ILE A 143 -25.95 -3.12 10.90
CA ILE A 143 -24.96 -4.14 11.25
C ILE A 143 -24.58 -3.96 12.71
N TYR A 144 -24.57 -5.06 13.48
CA TYR A 144 -24.25 -5.05 14.91
C TYR A 144 -23.29 -6.18 15.31
N GLY A 145 -22.64 -6.79 14.36
CA GLY A 145 -21.64 -7.82 14.62
C GLY A 145 -21.18 -8.58 13.38
N VAL A 146 -20.43 -9.62 13.63
CA VAL A 146 -19.90 -10.52 12.60
C VAL A 146 -20.02 -11.98 13.04
N GLU A 147 -20.20 -12.87 12.06
CA GLU A 147 -20.01 -14.30 12.21
C GLU A 147 -18.60 -14.66 11.78
N ALA A 148 -17.92 -15.45 12.61
CA ALA A 148 -16.56 -15.89 12.29
C ALA A 148 -16.40 -17.39 12.49
N HIS A 149 -15.58 -18.01 11.63
CA HIS A 149 -15.12 -19.39 11.78
C HIS A 149 -13.80 -19.41 12.54
N THR A 150 -13.71 -20.32 13.50
CA THR A 150 -12.50 -20.57 14.29
C THR A 150 -12.18 -22.08 14.31
N PRO A 151 -10.98 -22.49 14.72
CA PRO A 151 -10.68 -23.91 14.93
C PRO A 151 -11.60 -24.61 15.93
N GLY A 152 -12.22 -23.84 16.84
CA GLY A 152 -13.18 -24.33 17.82
C GLY A 152 -14.63 -24.37 17.36
N GLY A 153 -14.91 -23.92 16.12
CA GLY A 153 -16.25 -23.81 15.55
C GLY A 153 -16.68 -22.36 15.28
N PRO A 154 -17.94 -22.13 14.91
CA PRO A 154 -18.47 -20.80 14.65
C PRO A 154 -18.58 -20.00 15.95
N VAL A 155 -18.36 -18.67 15.83
CA VAL A 155 -18.49 -17.70 16.92
C VAL A 155 -19.20 -16.46 16.39
N GLN A 156 -20.07 -15.86 17.22
CA GLN A 156 -20.67 -14.56 16.95
C GLN A 156 -19.98 -13.48 17.78
N ILE A 157 -19.60 -12.38 17.14
CA ILE A 157 -19.01 -11.23 17.81
C ILE A 157 -19.94 -10.02 17.60
N ARG A 158 -20.60 -9.58 18.69
CA ARG A 158 -21.45 -8.39 18.67
C ARG A 158 -20.63 -7.14 18.95
N ALA A 159 -20.95 -6.05 18.23
CA ALA A 159 -20.27 -4.78 18.36
C ALA A 159 -21.19 -3.59 18.05
N ASP A 160 -20.91 -2.44 18.66
CA ASP A 160 -21.59 -1.19 18.34
C ASP A 160 -21.20 -0.68 16.95
N LEU A 161 -19.94 -0.99 16.54
CA LEU A 161 -19.39 -0.70 15.22
C LEU A 161 -18.51 -1.86 14.72
N VAL A 162 -18.72 -2.30 13.50
CA VAL A 162 -17.84 -3.18 12.75
C VAL A 162 -16.95 -2.34 11.83
N VAL A 163 -15.62 -2.58 11.81
CA VAL A 163 -14.72 -1.92 10.87
C VAL A 163 -14.05 -2.97 9.98
N GLY A 164 -14.39 -2.96 8.68
CA GLY A 164 -13.79 -3.83 7.67
C GLY A 164 -12.40 -3.35 7.26
N CYS A 165 -11.37 -4.14 7.62
CA CYS A 165 -9.95 -3.97 7.26
C CYS A 165 -9.41 -5.22 6.56
N ASP A 166 -10.28 -6.04 5.99
CA ASP A 166 -10.05 -7.39 5.48
C ASP A 166 -9.54 -7.44 4.03
N GLY A 167 -9.06 -6.30 3.55
CA GLY A 167 -8.25 -6.20 2.35
C GLY A 167 -9.04 -6.22 1.05
N ARG A 168 -8.31 -6.41 -0.07
CA ARG A 168 -8.85 -6.27 -1.44
C ARG A 168 -9.94 -7.27 -1.81
N HIS A 169 -10.06 -8.38 -1.12
CA HIS A 169 -11.09 -9.41 -1.29
C HIS A 169 -12.12 -9.41 -0.13
N SER A 170 -12.31 -8.26 0.46
CA SER A 170 -13.12 -8.02 1.66
C SER A 170 -14.45 -8.78 1.66
N THR A 171 -14.62 -9.61 2.68
CA THR A 171 -15.88 -10.28 3.00
C THR A 171 -16.89 -9.28 3.55
N THR A 172 -16.45 -8.37 4.43
CA THR A 172 -17.32 -7.36 5.05
C THR A 172 -17.98 -6.45 4.01
N ARG A 173 -17.23 -5.95 3.01
CA ARG A 173 -17.82 -5.12 1.95
C ARG A 173 -18.79 -5.89 1.06
N LYS A 174 -18.52 -7.20 0.80
CA LYS A 174 -19.40 -8.06 -0.02
C LYS A 174 -20.68 -8.37 0.72
N ALA A 175 -20.61 -8.79 1.98
CA ALA A 175 -21.77 -9.07 2.81
C ALA A 175 -22.64 -7.81 3.00
N ALA A 176 -22.01 -6.64 3.13
CA ALA A 176 -22.71 -5.35 3.20
C ALA A 176 -23.22 -4.85 1.84
N GLN A 177 -22.96 -5.55 0.73
CA GLN A 177 -23.36 -5.16 -0.63
C GLN A 177 -22.90 -3.75 -1.02
N LEU A 178 -21.69 -3.34 -0.60
CA LEU A 178 -21.12 -2.05 -0.93
C LEU A 178 -20.60 -2.04 -2.38
N GLU A 179 -21.01 -1.03 -3.15
CA GLU A 179 -20.66 -0.90 -4.56
C GLU A 179 -19.19 -0.52 -4.75
N VAL A 180 -18.48 -1.27 -5.60
CA VAL A 180 -17.06 -1.09 -5.95
C VAL A 180 -16.91 -0.44 -7.30
N ILE A 181 -16.20 0.67 -7.36
CA ILE A 181 -15.80 1.32 -8.61
C ILE A 181 -14.41 0.79 -8.99
N GLU A 182 -14.32 0.05 -10.10
CA GLU A 182 -13.08 -0.50 -10.62
C GLU A 182 -12.39 0.49 -11.57
N TYR A 183 -11.10 0.71 -11.33
CA TYR A 183 -10.22 1.47 -12.22
C TYR A 183 -9.30 0.48 -12.94
N GLY A 184 -9.59 0.14 -14.19
CA GLY A 184 -8.80 -0.82 -14.95
C GLY A 184 -7.31 -0.48 -14.97
N VAL A 185 -6.47 -1.44 -14.61
CA VAL A 185 -5.01 -1.31 -14.66
C VAL A 185 -4.41 -2.34 -15.61
N PRO A 186 -3.42 -1.95 -16.44
CA PRO A 186 -2.92 -2.78 -17.53
C PRO A 186 -1.76 -3.71 -17.10
N ILE A 187 -1.46 -3.80 -15.81
CA ILE A 187 -0.29 -4.51 -15.29
C ILE A 187 -0.63 -5.51 -14.20
N ASP A 188 0.20 -6.55 -14.11
CA ASP A 188 0.37 -7.40 -12.94
C ASP A 188 1.85 -7.43 -12.55
N VAL A 189 2.20 -8.00 -11.39
CA VAL A 189 3.56 -8.10 -10.91
C VAL A 189 3.87 -9.55 -10.52
N LEU A 190 4.99 -10.05 -11.02
CA LEU A 190 5.54 -11.34 -10.62
C LEU A 190 6.63 -11.12 -9.58
N TRP A 191 6.39 -11.59 -8.35
CA TRP A 191 7.34 -11.51 -7.26
C TRP A 191 8.15 -12.77 -7.10
N PHE A 192 9.46 -12.63 -6.90
CA PHE A 192 10.39 -13.74 -6.66
C PHE A 192 11.60 -13.23 -5.86
N ARG A 193 12.46 -14.17 -5.45
CA ARG A 193 13.66 -13.89 -4.66
C ARG A 193 14.90 -14.25 -5.45
N LEU A 194 15.94 -13.40 -5.39
CA LEU A 194 17.28 -13.65 -5.91
C LEU A 194 18.30 -13.25 -4.86
N SER A 195 19.41 -13.98 -4.73
CA SER A 195 20.50 -13.62 -3.82
C SER A 195 21.11 -12.26 -4.19
N ARG A 196 21.59 -11.55 -3.17
CA ARG A 196 22.29 -10.28 -3.31
C ARG A 196 23.76 -10.43 -2.95
N GLN A 197 24.63 -9.74 -3.70
CA GLN A 197 26.06 -9.66 -3.45
C GLN A 197 26.44 -8.28 -2.91
N ALA A 198 27.61 -8.17 -2.28
CA ALA A 198 28.04 -6.94 -1.64
C ALA A 198 28.28 -5.78 -2.61
N ASP A 199 28.65 -6.09 -3.85
CA ASP A 199 28.91 -5.14 -4.94
C ASP A 199 27.65 -4.74 -5.74
N ASP A 200 26.51 -5.33 -5.43
CA ASP A 200 25.23 -4.96 -6.06
C ASP A 200 24.80 -3.54 -5.67
N PRO A 201 24.10 -2.82 -6.56
CA PRO A 201 23.59 -1.49 -6.28
C PRO A 201 22.65 -1.45 -5.03
N GLU A 202 23.00 -0.63 -4.05
CA GLU A 202 22.23 -0.54 -2.80
C GLU A 202 20.88 0.18 -2.96
N GLN A 203 20.84 1.22 -3.76
CA GLN A 203 19.72 2.17 -3.85
C GLN A 203 19.00 2.14 -5.21
N LEU A 204 19.31 1.15 -6.02
CA LEU A 204 18.67 0.95 -7.32
C LEU A 204 17.38 0.15 -7.14
N LEU A 205 16.23 0.81 -7.30
CA LEU A 205 14.93 0.18 -7.15
C LEU A 205 14.34 -0.31 -8.46
N GLY A 206 14.60 0.36 -9.59
CA GLY A 206 13.92 0.06 -10.86
C GLY A 206 14.85 0.00 -12.07
N ASN A 207 14.66 -1.04 -12.90
CA ASN A 207 15.32 -1.19 -14.19
C ASN A 207 14.27 -1.31 -15.28
N ILE A 208 14.28 -0.40 -16.26
CA ILE A 208 13.34 -0.38 -17.38
C ILE A 208 14.11 -0.56 -18.66
N ASN A 209 13.92 -1.69 -19.33
CA ASN A 209 14.55 -1.99 -20.60
C ASN A 209 13.79 -3.08 -21.37
N TYR A 210 13.98 -3.19 -22.66
CA TYR A 210 13.42 -4.24 -23.52
C TYR A 210 11.92 -4.48 -23.34
N GLY A 211 11.14 -3.41 -23.19
CA GLY A 211 9.71 -3.48 -23.00
C GLY A 211 9.28 -4.06 -21.66
N ARG A 212 10.14 -4.07 -20.65
CA ARG A 212 9.91 -4.62 -19.31
C ARG A 212 10.37 -3.67 -18.22
N ALA A 213 9.86 -3.86 -17.02
CA ALA A 213 10.34 -3.18 -15.84
C ALA A 213 10.55 -4.20 -14.71
N LEU A 214 11.73 -4.17 -14.13
CA LEU A 214 12.14 -5.01 -13.00
C LEU A 214 12.41 -4.12 -11.79
N ILE A 215 11.78 -4.43 -10.68
CA ILE A 215 11.98 -3.79 -9.39
C ILE A 215 12.84 -4.71 -8.54
N LEU A 216 13.86 -4.18 -7.86
CA LEU A 216 14.75 -4.92 -6.97
C LEU A 216 14.79 -4.22 -5.60
N ILE A 217 14.12 -4.81 -4.62
CA ILE A 217 14.09 -4.29 -3.25
C ILE A 217 15.18 -5.00 -2.46
N ASN A 218 16.15 -4.24 -1.96
CA ASN A 218 17.24 -4.76 -1.11
C ASN A 218 16.68 -5.23 0.24
N ARG A 219 16.99 -6.49 0.61
CA ARG A 219 16.62 -7.14 1.88
C ARG A 219 17.82 -7.57 2.70
N GLY A 220 18.99 -7.04 2.38
CA GLY A 220 20.27 -7.41 3.01
C GLY A 220 21.00 -8.47 2.20
N ASP A 221 20.66 -9.73 2.35
CA ASP A 221 21.26 -10.90 1.70
C ASP A 221 20.58 -11.31 0.40
N TYR A 222 19.39 -10.75 0.10
CA TYR A 222 18.67 -11.03 -1.14
C TYR A 222 17.93 -9.80 -1.69
N PHE A 223 17.57 -9.88 -2.96
CA PHE A 223 16.60 -8.99 -3.59
C PHE A 223 15.22 -9.64 -3.58
N GLN A 224 14.24 -8.91 -3.07
CA GLN A 224 12.85 -9.15 -3.43
C GLN A 224 12.64 -8.51 -4.80
N ALA A 225 12.56 -9.34 -5.83
CA ALA A 225 12.45 -8.92 -7.22
C ALA A 225 11.00 -8.93 -7.69
N GLY A 226 10.59 -7.87 -8.40
CA GLY A 226 9.25 -7.73 -8.97
C GLY A 226 9.32 -7.45 -10.48
N LEU A 227 8.94 -8.40 -11.32
CA LEU A 227 8.82 -8.16 -12.77
C LEU A 227 7.41 -7.66 -13.08
N ILE A 228 7.31 -6.45 -13.64
CA ILE A 228 6.04 -5.89 -14.10
C ILE A 228 5.72 -6.49 -15.46
N ILE A 229 4.55 -7.11 -15.56
CA ILE A 229 4.04 -7.78 -16.77
C ILE A 229 2.71 -7.15 -17.22
N ARG A 230 2.30 -7.44 -18.45
CA ARG A 230 0.94 -7.11 -18.91
C ARG A 230 -0.08 -7.90 -18.09
N LYS A 231 -1.18 -7.25 -17.76
CA LYS A 231 -2.26 -7.90 -17.00
C LYS A 231 -2.74 -9.15 -17.71
N GLY A 232 -2.82 -10.26 -16.95
CA GLY A 232 -3.28 -11.56 -17.43
C GLY A 232 -2.26 -12.34 -18.29
N SER A 233 -1.04 -11.84 -18.52
CA SER A 233 -0.04 -12.50 -19.39
C SER A 233 0.81 -13.58 -18.68
N PHE A 234 0.53 -13.91 -17.42
CA PHE A 234 1.37 -14.87 -16.68
C PHE A 234 1.32 -16.28 -17.26
N ALA A 235 0.13 -16.79 -17.61
CA ALA A 235 -0.02 -18.11 -18.21
C ALA A 235 0.71 -18.23 -19.56
N GLU A 236 0.67 -17.18 -20.39
CA GLU A 236 1.43 -17.10 -21.63
C GLU A 236 2.95 -17.15 -21.34
N MET A 237 3.40 -16.42 -20.32
CA MET A 237 4.82 -16.42 -19.92
C MET A 237 5.27 -17.81 -19.43
N GLN A 238 4.42 -18.52 -18.69
CA GLN A 238 4.69 -19.89 -18.25
C GLN A 238 4.81 -20.85 -19.44
N SER A 239 3.97 -20.72 -20.47
CA SER A 239 4.02 -21.57 -21.66
C SER A 239 5.32 -21.41 -22.46
N HIS A 240 6.00 -20.26 -22.36
CA HIS A 240 7.30 -20.03 -22.99
C HIS A 240 8.48 -20.63 -22.22
N GLY A 241 8.25 -21.20 -21.05
CA GLY A 241 9.26 -21.88 -20.22
C GLY A 241 10.04 -20.96 -19.29
N LEU A 242 10.60 -21.55 -18.24
CA LEU A 242 11.32 -20.84 -17.18
C LEU A 242 12.63 -20.24 -17.69
N ASP A 243 13.30 -20.89 -18.64
CA ASP A 243 14.55 -20.36 -19.21
C ASP A 243 14.33 -19.04 -19.94
N ARG A 244 13.19 -18.90 -20.64
CA ARG A 244 12.82 -17.63 -21.25
C ARG A 244 12.56 -16.54 -20.21
N PHE A 245 11.96 -16.90 -19.08
CA PHE A 245 11.75 -15.96 -17.95
C PHE A 245 13.09 -15.50 -17.36
N ARG A 246 14.04 -16.41 -17.11
CA ARG A 246 15.38 -16.10 -16.64
C ARG A 246 16.12 -15.18 -17.61
N GLU A 247 16.03 -15.47 -18.93
CA GLU A 247 16.65 -14.64 -19.96
C GLU A 247 16.08 -13.22 -19.98
N ILE A 248 14.78 -13.03 -19.77
CA ILE A 248 14.17 -11.70 -19.65
C ILE A 248 14.82 -10.92 -18.50
N ILE A 249 14.98 -11.54 -17.33
CA ILE A 249 15.59 -10.90 -16.16
C ILE A 249 17.05 -10.55 -16.43
N ARG A 250 17.82 -11.48 -16.99
CA ARG A 250 19.25 -11.30 -17.32
C ARG A 250 19.46 -10.14 -18.29
N ARG A 251 18.59 -9.98 -19.28
CA ARG A 251 18.66 -8.86 -20.23
C ARG A 251 18.33 -7.50 -19.62
N ILE A 252 17.44 -7.45 -18.64
CA ILE A 252 17.04 -6.19 -17.97
C ILE A 252 18.10 -5.78 -16.95
N ALA A 253 18.66 -6.73 -16.21
CA ALA A 253 19.63 -6.53 -15.14
C ALA A 253 20.83 -7.49 -15.29
N PRO A 254 21.76 -7.22 -16.25
CA PRO A 254 22.87 -8.13 -16.57
C PRO A 254 23.79 -8.42 -15.38
N TYR A 255 23.88 -7.51 -14.41
CA TYR A 255 24.70 -7.70 -13.20
C TYR A 255 24.18 -8.82 -12.27
N LEU A 256 22.94 -9.28 -12.44
CA LEU A 256 22.42 -10.45 -11.73
C LEU A 256 23.09 -11.74 -12.19
N GLY A 257 23.61 -11.77 -13.42
CA GLY A 257 24.40 -12.89 -13.95
C GLY A 257 23.68 -14.23 -13.88
N GLU A 258 24.37 -15.23 -13.33
CA GLU A 258 23.85 -16.59 -13.19
C GLU A 258 22.87 -16.76 -12.00
N ARG A 259 22.73 -15.75 -11.14
CA ARG A 259 21.78 -15.80 -9.99
C ARG A 259 20.34 -16.02 -10.43
N VAL A 260 19.99 -15.68 -11.67
CA VAL A 260 18.66 -16.00 -12.22
C VAL A 260 18.36 -17.50 -12.26
N GLU A 261 19.40 -18.35 -12.24
CA GLU A 261 19.29 -19.81 -12.18
C GLU A 261 18.84 -20.33 -10.81
N GLU A 262 18.80 -19.47 -9.77
CA GLU A 262 18.20 -19.77 -8.46
C GLU A 262 16.70 -20.03 -8.55
N LEU A 263 16.04 -19.48 -9.58
CA LEU A 263 14.64 -19.77 -9.89
C LEU A 263 14.53 -21.15 -10.54
N LYS A 264 14.26 -22.19 -9.76
CA LYS A 264 14.22 -23.58 -10.22
C LYS A 264 12.88 -23.98 -10.80
N ASP A 265 11.78 -23.37 -10.33
CA ASP A 265 10.41 -23.69 -10.71
C ASP A 265 9.50 -22.45 -10.64
N TRP A 266 8.30 -22.59 -11.21
CA TRP A 266 7.29 -21.52 -11.20
C TRP A 266 6.66 -21.31 -9.83
N GLU A 267 6.81 -22.21 -8.87
CA GLU A 267 6.27 -22.07 -7.53
C GLU A 267 7.00 -20.96 -6.74
N GLN A 268 8.26 -20.71 -7.10
CA GLN A 268 9.04 -19.61 -6.53
C GLN A 268 8.59 -18.23 -7.04
N ILE A 269 7.73 -18.18 -8.06
CA ILE A 269 7.28 -16.95 -8.72
C ILE A 269 5.80 -16.72 -8.39
N LYS A 270 5.53 -15.69 -7.58
CA LYS A 270 4.18 -15.39 -7.09
C LYS A 270 3.53 -14.28 -7.89
N LEU A 271 2.36 -14.56 -8.45
CA LEU A 271 1.55 -13.56 -9.17
C LEU A 271 0.85 -12.64 -8.16
N LEU A 272 1.10 -11.34 -8.27
CA LEU A 272 0.28 -10.30 -7.67
C LEU A 272 -0.62 -9.69 -8.75
N THR A 273 -1.89 -10.04 -8.74
CA THR A 273 -2.91 -9.39 -9.57
C THR A 273 -3.14 -7.98 -9.06
N VAL A 274 -2.76 -6.99 -9.86
CA VAL A 274 -2.91 -5.58 -9.48
C VAL A 274 -4.35 -5.13 -9.68
N GLN A 275 -4.91 -4.53 -8.64
CA GLN A 275 -6.23 -3.94 -8.64
C GLN A 275 -6.13 -2.51 -8.13
N VAL A 276 -6.87 -1.61 -8.74
CA VAL A 276 -7.12 -0.27 -8.23
C VAL A 276 -8.62 -0.06 -8.27
N ASN A 277 -9.22 0.00 -7.10
CA ASN A 277 -10.66 0.19 -6.96
C ASN A 277 -10.98 1.01 -5.71
N ARG A 278 -12.21 1.46 -5.61
CA ARG A 278 -12.70 2.20 -4.45
C ARG A 278 -14.19 1.97 -4.28
N LEU A 279 -14.64 1.85 -3.02
CA LEU A 279 -16.07 1.88 -2.71
C LEU A 279 -16.66 3.25 -3.06
N GLN A 280 -17.88 3.25 -3.56
CA GLN A 280 -18.66 4.46 -3.75
C GLN A 280 -19.06 5.04 -2.39
N GLN A 281 -19.54 4.18 -1.49
CA GLN A 281 -19.84 4.48 -0.09
C GLN A 281 -19.04 3.52 0.79
N TRP A 282 -18.29 4.05 1.77
CA TRP A 282 -17.40 3.24 2.60
C TRP A 282 -18.10 2.67 3.83
N HIS A 283 -19.33 3.04 4.08
CA HIS A 283 -20.04 2.72 5.32
C HIS A 283 -21.50 2.36 5.07
N ARG A 284 -22.06 1.65 6.03
CA ARG A 284 -23.50 1.46 6.26
C ARG A 284 -23.77 1.63 7.76
N PRO A 285 -25.06 1.70 8.20
CA PRO A 285 -25.35 1.70 9.63
C PRO A 285 -24.67 0.56 10.36
N GLY A 286 -23.79 0.88 11.33
CA GLY A 286 -23.00 -0.09 12.09
C GLY A 286 -21.75 -0.65 11.39
N LEU A 287 -21.42 -0.21 10.17
CA LEU A 287 -20.23 -0.66 9.42
C LEU A 287 -19.45 0.53 8.85
N LEU A 288 -18.12 0.41 8.86
CA LEU A 288 -17.17 1.22 8.10
C LEU A 288 -16.12 0.32 7.46
N CYS A 289 -15.78 0.53 6.19
CA CYS A 289 -14.61 -0.08 5.55
C CYS A 289 -13.47 0.93 5.42
N ILE A 290 -12.22 0.51 5.68
CA ILE A 290 -11.01 1.33 5.50
C ILE A 290 -9.87 0.50 4.88
N GLY A 291 -8.81 1.18 4.44
CA GLY A 291 -7.67 0.55 3.76
C GLY A 291 -8.10 -0.16 2.48
N ASP A 292 -7.47 -1.30 2.14
CA ASP A 292 -7.75 -2.04 0.91
C ASP A 292 -9.19 -2.59 0.83
N ALA A 293 -9.92 -2.69 1.95
CA ALA A 293 -11.35 -3.02 1.95
C ALA A 293 -12.20 -1.91 1.34
N ALA A 294 -11.81 -0.65 1.55
CA ALA A 294 -12.47 0.52 0.99
C ALA A 294 -11.86 0.95 -0.37
N HIS A 295 -10.55 0.82 -0.55
CA HIS A 295 -9.83 1.35 -1.71
C HIS A 295 -8.52 0.61 -1.98
N ALA A 296 -8.57 -0.44 -2.76
CA ALA A 296 -7.37 -1.16 -3.16
C ALA A 296 -6.45 -0.28 -4.02
N MET A 297 -5.15 -0.37 -3.77
CA MET A 297 -4.09 0.40 -4.42
C MET A 297 -3.15 -0.49 -5.21
N SER A 298 -2.56 0.08 -6.25
CA SER A 298 -1.40 -0.52 -6.91
C SER A 298 -0.19 -0.60 -5.96
N PRO A 299 0.67 -1.62 -6.10
CA PRO A 299 1.94 -1.68 -5.38
C PRO A 299 2.93 -0.58 -5.81
N ALA A 300 2.65 0.13 -6.91
CA ALA A 300 3.51 1.21 -7.40
C ALA A 300 3.68 2.32 -6.35
N GLY A 301 4.94 2.58 -5.97
CA GLY A 301 5.32 3.54 -4.93
C GLY A 301 5.20 3.03 -3.49
N GLY A 302 4.71 1.81 -3.25
CA GLY A 302 4.59 1.22 -1.91
C GLY A 302 3.65 1.97 -0.97
N VAL A 303 2.67 2.73 -1.49
CA VAL A 303 1.86 3.68 -0.70
C VAL A 303 0.66 3.05 0.02
N GLY A 304 0.27 1.80 -0.31
CA GLY A 304 -0.96 1.17 0.19
C GLY A 304 -1.00 1.06 1.71
N ILE A 305 0.07 0.54 2.34
CA ILE A 305 0.17 0.46 3.81
C ILE A 305 0.02 1.83 4.45
N ASN A 306 0.73 2.83 3.92
CA ASN A 306 0.76 4.15 4.51
C ASN A 306 -0.61 4.83 4.43
N LEU A 307 -1.35 4.62 3.34
CA LEU A 307 -2.71 5.13 3.21
C LEU A 307 -3.67 4.44 4.19
N ALA A 308 -3.53 3.11 4.36
CA ALA A 308 -4.29 2.32 5.32
C ALA A 308 -4.04 2.77 6.78
N ILE A 309 -2.78 3.06 7.13
CA ILE A 309 -2.42 3.64 8.43
C ILE A 309 -3.04 5.04 8.61
N GLN A 310 -3.02 5.87 7.58
CA GLN A 310 -3.64 7.19 7.63
C GLN A 310 -5.16 7.10 7.82
N ASP A 311 -5.82 6.10 7.23
CA ASP A 311 -7.24 5.86 7.45
C ASP A 311 -7.50 5.43 8.90
N ALA A 312 -6.68 4.53 9.46
CA ALA A 312 -6.78 4.12 10.85
C ALA A 312 -6.62 5.31 11.81
N VAL A 313 -5.65 6.20 11.57
CA VAL A 313 -5.45 7.42 12.37
C VAL A 313 -6.68 8.33 12.28
N ALA A 314 -7.21 8.59 11.08
CA ALA A 314 -8.40 9.42 10.89
C ALA A 314 -9.63 8.81 11.59
N THR A 315 -9.80 7.49 11.45
CA THR A 315 -10.89 6.73 12.07
C THR A 315 -10.82 6.83 13.60
N ALA A 316 -9.67 6.55 14.19
CA ALA A 316 -9.50 6.64 15.65
C ALA A 316 -9.75 8.07 16.17
N LYS A 317 -9.25 9.09 15.47
CA LYS A 317 -9.46 10.50 15.87
C LYS A 317 -10.93 10.92 15.86
N LEU A 318 -11.70 10.40 14.92
CA LEU A 318 -13.11 10.77 14.79
C LEU A 318 -14.04 9.89 15.63
N LEU A 319 -13.68 8.61 15.81
CA LEU A 319 -14.61 7.63 16.38
C LEU A 319 -14.29 7.22 17.81
N ALA A 320 -13.07 7.45 18.34
CA ALA A 320 -12.69 6.95 19.66
C ALA A 320 -13.60 7.51 20.79
N GLU A 321 -13.85 8.82 20.78
CA GLU A 321 -14.72 9.44 21.80
C GLU A 321 -16.17 8.97 21.68
N PRO A 322 -16.86 9.06 20.51
CA PRO A 322 -18.24 8.59 20.39
C PRO A 322 -18.40 7.09 20.65
N LEU A 323 -17.40 6.25 20.33
CA LEU A 323 -17.41 4.82 20.67
C LEU A 323 -17.34 4.62 22.19
N ARG A 324 -16.41 5.28 22.87
CA ARG A 324 -16.23 5.18 24.33
C ARG A 324 -17.49 5.63 25.10
N GLU A 325 -18.21 6.60 24.56
CA GLU A 325 -19.40 7.17 25.19
C GLU A 325 -20.71 6.53 24.70
N GLY A 326 -20.66 5.47 23.87
CA GLY A 326 -21.85 4.80 23.32
C GLY A 326 -22.74 5.70 22.44
N ARG A 327 -22.14 6.74 21.82
CA ARG A 327 -22.85 7.74 21.01
C ARG A 327 -22.59 7.59 19.50
N ILE A 328 -22.14 6.38 19.07
CA ILE A 328 -21.85 6.14 17.66
C ILE A 328 -23.12 6.12 16.81
N THR A 329 -23.16 6.95 15.78
CA THR A 329 -24.24 7.05 14.79
C THR A 329 -23.67 6.95 13.39
N GLU A 330 -24.53 6.84 12.38
CA GLU A 330 -24.11 6.78 10.96
C GLU A 330 -23.33 8.01 10.47
N TRP A 331 -23.53 9.14 11.12
CA TRP A 331 -22.83 10.37 10.81
C TRP A 331 -21.30 10.23 10.94
N TRP A 332 -20.84 9.49 11.95
CA TRP A 332 -19.41 9.37 12.26
C TRP A 332 -18.61 8.60 11.19
N PRO A 333 -19.03 7.41 10.74
CA PRO A 333 -18.37 6.72 9.62
C PRO A 333 -18.33 7.55 8.32
N ALA A 334 -19.41 8.31 8.04
CA ALA A 334 -19.46 9.22 6.89
C ALA A 334 -18.38 10.31 6.96
N GLN A 335 -18.07 10.85 8.17
CA GLN A 335 -17.00 11.83 8.35
C GLN A 335 -15.61 11.23 8.03
N VAL A 336 -15.39 9.95 8.33
CA VAL A 336 -14.13 9.26 7.96
C VAL A 336 -13.99 9.21 6.44
N GLN A 337 -15.02 8.78 5.71
CA GLN A 337 -14.99 8.79 4.25
C GLN A 337 -14.75 10.19 3.70
N GLN A 338 -15.50 11.19 4.13
CA GLN A 338 -15.35 12.58 3.68
C GLN A 338 -13.92 13.09 3.87
N ARG A 339 -13.27 12.71 4.98
CA ARG A 339 -11.90 13.12 5.29
C ARG A 339 -10.87 12.40 4.43
N ARG A 340 -11.06 11.10 4.17
CA ARG A 340 -10.06 10.22 3.56
C ARG A 340 -10.24 10.00 2.06
N GLU A 341 -11.43 10.24 1.52
CA GLU A 341 -11.70 9.99 0.11
C GLU A 341 -10.83 10.86 -0.82
N PHE A 342 -10.66 12.16 -0.52
CA PHE A 342 -9.87 13.05 -1.36
C PHE A 342 -8.40 12.60 -1.51
N PRO A 343 -7.62 12.35 -0.44
CA PRO A 343 -6.25 11.85 -0.57
C PRO A 343 -6.19 10.49 -1.29
N THR A 344 -7.17 9.61 -1.08
CA THR A 344 -7.31 8.34 -1.79
C THR A 344 -7.48 8.54 -3.29
N ARG A 345 -8.43 9.41 -3.71
CA ARG A 345 -8.69 9.73 -5.13
C ARG A 345 -7.46 10.29 -5.83
N VAL A 346 -6.74 11.20 -5.17
CA VAL A 346 -5.52 11.79 -5.73
C VAL A 346 -4.43 10.73 -5.91
N THR A 347 -4.20 9.90 -4.90
CA THR A 347 -3.18 8.84 -4.96
C THR A 347 -3.50 7.82 -6.06
N GLN A 348 -4.73 7.33 -6.13
CA GLN A 348 -5.18 6.42 -7.20
C GLN A 348 -5.07 7.05 -8.59
N GLY A 349 -5.42 8.33 -8.72
CA GLY A 349 -5.29 9.07 -9.99
C GLY A 349 -3.84 9.14 -10.49
N ILE A 350 -2.88 9.40 -9.58
CA ILE A 350 -1.44 9.38 -9.90
C ILE A 350 -1.02 7.97 -10.34
N GLN A 351 -1.43 6.92 -9.62
CA GLN A 351 -1.10 5.53 -9.97
C GLN A 351 -1.67 5.12 -11.33
N VAL A 352 -2.94 5.39 -11.59
CA VAL A 352 -3.58 5.08 -12.88
C VAL A 352 -2.87 5.79 -14.03
N LEU A 353 -2.45 7.05 -13.82
CA LEU A 353 -1.67 7.79 -14.83
C LEU A 353 -0.29 7.16 -15.06
N ALA A 354 0.41 6.76 -13.99
CA ALA A 354 1.70 6.07 -14.09
C ALA A 354 1.57 4.73 -14.83
N HIS A 355 0.49 3.97 -14.60
CA HIS A 355 0.24 2.70 -15.30
C HIS A 355 0.06 2.85 -16.81
N LYS A 356 -0.50 3.97 -17.29
CA LYS A 356 -0.57 4.27 -18.73
C LYS A 356 0.83 4.41 -19.35
N GLY A 357 1.83 4.81 -18.57
CA GLY A 357 3.22 4.83 -18.97
C GLY A 357 3.79 3.43 -19.19
N PHE A 358 3.47 2.45 -18.33
CA PHE A 358 3.92 1.06 -18.48
C PHE A 358 3.36 0.40 -19.74
N GLN A 359 2.13 0.68 -20.13
CA GLN A 359 1.56 0.16 -21.36
C GLN A 359 2.42 0.51 -22.58
N LYS A 360 2.96 1.75 -22.63
CA LYS A 360 3.87 2.18 -23.71
C LYS A 360 5.24 1.52 -23.64
N ILE A 361 5.73 1.21 -22.43
CA ILE A 361 6.97 0.45 -22.26
C ILE A 361 6.81 -0.91 -22.90
N PHE A 362 5.71 -1.62 -22.65
CA PHE A 362 5.44 -2.94 -23.22
C PHE A 362 5.33 -2.96 -24.76
N GLU A 363 4.99 -1.84 -25.39
CA GLU A 363 4.89 -1.72 -26.84
C GLU A 363 6.27 -1.69 -27.54
N ASN A 364 7.37 -1.48 -26.79
CA ASN A 364 8.71 -1.32 -27.33
C ASN A 364 9.66 -2.40 -26.79
N PRO A 365 9.73 -3.58 -27.44
CA PRO A 365 10.55 -4.70 -26.97
C PRO A 365 12.06 -4.54 -27.20
N GLY A 366 12.49 -3.49 -27.90
CA GLY A 366 13.90 -3.16 -28.15
C GLY A 366 14.59 -2.49 -26.95
N PRO A 367 15.89 -2.16 -27.09
CA PRO A 367 16.62 -1.37 -26.11
C PRO A 367 15.91 -0.06 -25.81
N ALA A 368 15.65 0.19 -24.52
CA ALA A 368 14.94 1.37 -24.10
C ALA A 368 15.84 2.61 -24.18
N ARG A 369 15.28 3.72 -24.67
CA ARG A 369 15.93 5.03 -24.62
C ARG A 369 15.07 5.97 -23.78
N ALA A 370 15.68 6.57 -22.76
CA ALA A 370 14.99 7.52 -21.91
C ALA A 370 14.46 8.70 -22.72
N PRO A 371 13.14 8.97 -22.67
CA PRO A 371 12.55 10.12 -23.35
C PRO A 371 13.20 11.42 -22.84
N TRP A 372 13.44 12.39 -23.72
CA TRP A 372 14.07 13.64 -23.32
C TRP A 372 13.27 14.38 -22.24
N GLN A 373 11.94 14.21 -22.22
CA GLN A 373 11.06 14.78 -21.19
C GLN A 373 11.38 14.22 -19.79
N LEU A 374 11.68 12.91 -19.69
CA LEU A 374 12.12 12.31 -18.43
C LEU A 374 13.45 12.92 -17.99
N LYS A 375 14.42 13.01 -18.93
CA LYS A 375 15.74 13.60 -18.65
C LYS A 375 15.62 15.04 -18.13
N VAL A 376 14.81 15.87 -18.78
CA VAL A 376 14.54 17.24 -18.33
C VAL A 376 13.82 17.25 -16.99
N ALA A 377 12.76 16.46 -16.81
CA ALA A 377 11.99 16.45 -15.59
C ALA A 377 12.82 16.10 -14.35
N VAL A 378 13.67 15.08 -14.44
CA VAL A 378 14.51 14.66 -13.30
C VAL A 378 15.71 15.59 -13.07
N SER A 379 16.06 16.42 -14.05
CA SER A 379 17.11 17.44 -13.93
C SER A 379 16.62 18.77 -13.34
N LEU A 380 15.30 18.98 -13.27
CA LEU A 380 14.75 20.21 -12.70
C LEU A 380 14.97 20.23 -11.17
N PRO A 381 15.52 21.32 -10.62
CA PRO A 381 15.71 21.43 -9.19
C PRO A 381 14.39 21.26 -8.41
N GLY A 382 14.43 20.47 -7.34
CA GLY A 382 13.29 20.27 -6.44
C GLY A 382 12.26 19.23 -6.89
N VAL A 383 12.27 18.75 -8.13
CA VAL A 383 11.33 17.71 -8.60
C VAL A 383 11.48 16.44 -7.78
N GLN A 384 12.70 16.00 -7.48
CA GLN A 384 12.97 14.80 -6.69
C GLN A 384 12.43 14.94 -5.25
N HIS A 385 12.53 16.15 -4.65
CA HIS A 385 11.99 16.43 -3.31
C HIS A 385 10.46 16.50 -3.32
N LEU A 386 9.87 17.04 -4.39
CA LEU A 386 8.42 17.04 -4.58
C LEU A 386 7.88 15.61 -4.70
N MET A 387 8.53 14.78 -5.51
CA MET A 387 8.17 13.36 -5.64
C MET A 387 8.31 12.62 -4.31
N ALA A 388 9.39 12.85 -3.56
CA ALA A 388 9.57 12.30 -2.23
C ALA A 388 8.48 12.76 -1.25
N ARG A 389 8.02 14.01 -1.34
CA ARG A 389 6.91 14.50 -0.53
C ARG A 389 5.60 13.80 -0.87
N VAL A 390 5.28 13.66 -2.16
CA VAL A 390 4.05 12.98 -2.63
C VAL A 390 4.03 11.51 -2.21
N VAL A 391 5.15 10.81 -2.34
CA VAL A 391 5.28 9.39 -1.99
C VAL A 391 5.44 9.21 -0.49
N GLY A 392 6.33 9.95 0.16
CA GLY A 392 6.73 9.75 1.56
C GLY A 392 5.76 10.30 2.59
N ILE A 393 5.13 11.45 2.29
CA ILE A 393 4.17 12.10 3.20
C ILE A 393 2.74 11.87 2.72
N GLY A 394 2.51 11.91 1.41
CA GLY A 394 1.19 11.80 0.82
C GLY A 394 0.41 13.12 0.81
N VAL A 395 -0.87 13.01 0.43
CA VAL A 395 -1.80 14.13 0.34
C VAL A 395 -2.66 14.17 1.60
N ARG A 396 -2.66 15.28 2.32
CA ARG A 396 -3.36 15.46 3.61
C ARG A 396 -2.97 14.37 4.62
N PRO A 397 -1.71 14.33 5.08
CA PRO A 397 -1.29 13.34 6.08
C PRO A 397 -2.07 13.51 7.37
N GLU A 398 -2.35 12.41 8.04
CA GLU A 398 -2.95 12.38 9.36
C GLU A 398 -1.87 12.42 10.44
N HIS A 399 -2.20 13.04 11.57
CA HIS A 399 -1.34 13.16 12.75
C HIS A 399 -2.12 12.83 14.01
N ILE A 400 -1.48 12.25 15.01
CA ILE A 400 -2.11 11.91 16.30
C ILE A 400 -2.45 13.19 17.08
N LYS A 401 -1.49 14.14 17.15
CA LYS A 401 -1.61 15.43 17.86
C LYS A 401 -1.71 16.52 16.82
N GLY A 402 -2.62 16.67 15.97
CA GLY A 402 -2.71 17.72 14.97
C GLY A 402 -1.40 17.97 14.17
N PRO A 403 -1.43 18.52 12.99
CA PRO A 403 -0.20 18.79 12.25
C PRO A 403 0.68 19.76 13.03
N PRO A 404 2.00 19.54 13.11
CA PRO A 404 2.91 20.53 13.65
C PRO A 404 2.68 21.84 12.90
N LYS A 405 2.67 22.97 13.63
CA LYS A 405 2.54 24.30 13.03
C LYS A 405 3.73 24.52 12.08
N GLN A 406 3.55 24.18 10.81
CA GLN A 406 4.55 24.47 9.79
C GLN A 406 4.41 25.90 9.31
N PRO A 407 5.50 26.65 9.16
CA PRO A 407 5.44 27.97 8.51
C PRO A 407 5.00 27.77 7.04
N GLY A 408 3.80 28.23 6.74
CA GLY A 408 3.43 28.75 5.43
C GLY A 408 3.38 27.85 4.19
N PHE A 409 3.02 26.55 4.28
CA PHE A 409 2.79 25.78 3.06
C PHE A 409 1.29 25.76 2.70
N ARG A 410 0.90 26.65 1.77
CA ARG A 410 -0.48 26.74 1.27
C ARG A 410 -0.79 25.59 0.31
N ILE A 411 -2.02 25.06 0.38
CA ILE A 411 -2.59 24.00 -0.50
C ILE A 411 -2.40 24.31 -1.99
N LYS A 412 -2.25 25.59 -2.38
CA LYS A 412 -1.92 25.99 -3.76
C LYS A 412 -0.66 25.31 -4.31
N ASN A 413 0.33 25.00 -3.47
CA ASN A 413 1.58 24.37 -3.92
C ASN A 413 1.45 22.86 -4.15
N ILE A 414 0.48 22.20 -3.51
CA ILE A 414 0.17 20.78 -3.80
C ILE A 414 -0.53 20.67 -5.15
N ALA A 415 -1.47 21.57 -5.43
CA ALA A 415 -2.17 21.60 -6.73
C ALA A 415 -1.19 21.89 -7.89
N VAL A 416 -0.20 22.76 -7.68
CA VAL A 416 0.86 23.04 -8.67
C VAL A 416 1.79 21.82 -8.82
N GLY A 417 2.16 21.14 -7.74
CA GLY A 417 3.03 19.96 -7.78
C GLY A 417 2.35 18.75 -8.40
N VAL A 418 1.09 18.49 -8.07
CA VAL A 418 0.26 17.47 -8.69
C VAL A 418 -0.04 17.84 -10.15
N GLY A 419 -0.31 19.11 -10.44
CA GLY A 419 -0.49 19.63 -11.79
C GLY A 419 0.77 19.50 -12.65
N LEU A 420 1.96 19.75 -12.09
CA LEU A 420 3.25 19.53 -12.77
C LEU A 420 3.55 18.05 -12.99
N ALA A 421 3.32 17.18 -12.01
CA ALA A 421 3.47 15.73 -12.16
C ALA A 421 2.46 15.16 -13.17
N MET A 422 1.21 15.61 -13.13
CA MET A 422 0.17 15.26 -14.10
C MET A 422 0.45 15.88 -15.48
N GLY A 423 0.91 17.13 -15.53
CA GLY A 423 1.28 17.81 -16.77
C GLY A 423 2.49 17.17 -17.45
N MET A 424 3.51 16.74 -16.71
CA MET A 424 4.66 16.02 -17.25
C MET A 424 4.27 14.64 -17.79
N ALA A 425 3.40 13.92 -17.12
CA ALA A 425 2.88 12.64 -17.60
C ALA A 425 1.94 12.83 -18.81
N ALA A 426 1.12 13.88 -18.84
CA ALA A 426 0.26 14.24 -19.97
C ALA A 426 1.05 14.78 -21.18
N LEU A 427 2.11 15.57 -20.96
CA LEU A 427 3.05 16.00 -22.00
C LEU A 427 3.80 14.82 -22.61
N ALA A 428 4.25 13.85 -21.82
CA ALA A 428 4.82 12.60 -22.33
C ALA A 428 3.82 11.83 -23.21
N VAL A 429 2.53 11.85 -22.86
CA VAL A 429 1.44 11.23 -23.64
C VAL A 429 1.07 12.03 -24.88
N GLY A 430 1.02 13.37 -24.80
CA GLY A 430 0.60 14.26 -25.90
C GLY A 430 1.63 14.35 -27.04
N LEU A 431 2.93 14.44 -26.67
CA LEU A 431 4.01 14.56 -27.64
C LEU A 431 4.28 13.26 -28.41
N LEU A 432 4.03 12.09 -27.81
CA LEU A 432 4.09 10.81 -28.49
C LEU A 432 2.97 10.64 -29.53
N ARG A 433 1.79 11.28 -29.34
CA ARG A 433 0.74 11.37 -30.36
C ARG A 433 1.16 12.24 -31.55
N ARG A 434 1.92 13.31 -31.34
CA ARG A 434 2.44 14.17 -32.44
C ARG A 434 3.55 13.47 -33.26
N GLN A 435 4.42 12.67 -32.63
CA GLN A 435 5.43 11.90 -33.36
C GLN A 435 4.82 10.80 -34.25
N ARG A 436 3.77 10.10 -33.79
CA ARG A 436 3.06 9.13 -34.66
C ARG A 436 2.38 9.79 -35.85
N ARG A 437 1.85 11.00 -35.73
CA ARG A 437 1.26 11.74 -36.87
C ARG A 437 2.33 12.24 -37.87
N ARG A 438 3.56 12.46 -37.45
CA ARG A 438 4.69 12.84 -38.33
C ARG A 438 5.41 11.66 -38.96
N ALA A 439 5.29 10.45 -38.40
CA ALA A 439 5.85 9.22 -38.97
C ALA A 439 4.85 8.49 -39.91
N ALA A 440 3.61 8.93 -39.93
CA ALA A 440 2.53 8.40 -40.77
C ALA A 440 2.12 9.39 -41.90
N ALA A 441 2.78 10.55 -41.99
CA ALA A 441 2.76 11.48 -43.10
C ALA A 441 4.15 11.54 -43.80
#